data_56b768ad8df7940c124839c600aba3b7
#
_entry.id   56b768ad8df7940c124839c600aba3b7
#
_cell.length_a   1.000
_cell.length_b   1.000
_cell.length_c   1.000
_cell.angle_alpha   90.00
_cell.angle_beta   90.00
_cell.angle_gamma   90.00
#
_symmetry.space_group_name_H-M   'P 1'
#
loop_
_entity.id
_entity.type
_entity.pdbx_description
1 polymer ?
#
loop_
_entity_poly.entity_id
_entity_poly.type
_entity_poly.pdbx_seq_one_letter_code
_entity_poly.pdbx_strand_id
1 'polypeptide(L)'
;MKVEVKVEELIEPIVKKLGFEIEYVEFVKEGSNNVLRVVIDKIGEKMWVEDCENVSRAIEDIVDKNINQEYVLEVSSPGLERQLKNIKLYKKYTGKEIHIKLFKKLDELKEFNAIIESVDEDENSIVLKMEDNKKIKIALKDIATAYTTYDFNAALKGNTDNVNLNKLNKFNK
;
A
#
# COMPACT_ATOMS: atom_id res chain seq x y z
N MET A 1 -16.62 9.73 -11.72
CA MET A 1 -15.76 9.36 -10.57
C MET A 1 -15.68 7.85 -10.46
N LYS A 2 -14.48 7.34 -10.32
CA LYS A 2 -14.29 5.89 -10.15
C LYS A 2 -14.86 5.41 -8.82
N VAL A 3 -15.36 4.17 -8.79
CA VAL A 3 -15.99 3.59 -7.59
C VAL A 3 -15.04 3.62 -6.39
N GLU A 4 -13.79 3.24 -6.59
CA GLU A 4 -12.79 3.20 -5.52
C GLU A 4 -12.51 4.58 -4.92
N VAL A 5 -12.50 5.62 -5.74
CA VAL A 5 -12.30 7.00 -5.27
C VAL A 5 -13.47 7.47 -4.42
N LYS A 6 -14.68 7.23 -4.92
CA LYS A 6 -15.91 7.59 -4.20
C LYS A 6 -16.00 6.87 -2.85
N VAL A 7 -15.73 5.58 -2.85
CA VAL A 7 -15.76 4.77 -1.63
C VAL A 7 -14.71 5.25 -0.64
N GLU A 8 -13.48 5.49 -1.10
CA GLU A 8 -12.41 5.97 -0.23
C GLU A 8 -12.79 7.26 0.49
N GLU A 9 -13.36 8.23 -0.23
CA GLU A 9 -13.82 9.49 0.37
C GLU A 9 -14.90 9.27 1.42
N LEU A 10 -15.82 8.34 1.18
CA LEU A 10 -16.93 8.06 2.10
C LEU A 10 -16.49 7.31 3.36
N ILE A 11 -15.55 6.39 3.24
CA ILE A 11 -15.12 5.56 4.38
C ILE A 11 -13.97 6.16 5.18
N GLU A 12 -13.20 7.09 4.59
CA GLU A 12 -12.03 7.69 5.25
C GLU A 12 -12.34 8.24 6.65
N PRO A 13 -13.40 9.03 6.87
CA PRO A 13 -13.71 9.52 8.22
C PRO A 13 -14.01 8.41 9.22
N ILE A 14 -14.66 7.34 8.77
CA ILE A 14 -15.00 6.19 9.61
C ILE A 14 -13.73 5.44 10.01
N VAL A 15 -12.85 5.19 9.05
CA VAL A 15 -11.60 4.48 9.27
C VAL A 15 -10.68 5.27 10.22
N LYS A 16 -10.56 6.57 10.02
CA LYS A 16 -9.78 7.46 10.89
C LYS A 16 -10.31 7.49 12.32
N LYS A 17 -11.63 7.54 12.48
CA LYS A 17 -12.27 7.55 13.79
C LYS A 17 -11.96 6.29 14.59
N LEU A 18 -11.78 5.16 13.90
CA LEU A 18 -11.41 3.87 14.52
C LEU A 18 -9.91 3.76 14.82
N GLY A 19 -9.10 4.76 14.43
CA GLY A 19 -7.66 4.78 14.69
C GLY A 19 -6.79 4.20 13.58
N PHE A 20 -7.35 4.08 12.37
CA PHE A 20 -6.63 3.52 11.22
C PHE A 20 -6.49 4.55 10.10
N GLU A 21 -5.58 4.28 9.17
CA GLU A 21 -5.46 5.04 7.94
C GLU A 21 -5.67 4.10 6.74
N ILE A 22 -6.17 4.65 5.65
CA ILE A 22 -6.34 3.90 4.41
C ILE A 22 -5.04 3.97 3.62
N GLU A 23 -4.45 2.80 3.33
CA GLU A 23 -3.30 2.73 2.42
C GLU A 23 -3.76 2.92 0.98
N TYR A 24 -4.77 2.15 0.57
CA TYR A 24 -5.43 2.33 -0.73
C TYR A 24 -6.77 1.59 -0.76
N VAL A 25 -7.58 1.96 -1.74
CA VAL A 25 -8.83 1.27 -2.08
C VAL A 25 -8.77 0.91 -3.56
N GLU A 26 -9.11 -0.33 -3.89
CA GLU A 26 -9.22 -0.75 -5.29
C GLU A 26 -10.49 -1.54 -5.51
N PHE A 27 -11.04 -1.41 -6.72
CA PHE A 27 -12.20 -2.16 -7.16
C PHE A 27 -11.80 -2.94 -8.41
N VAL A 28 -11.58 -4.24 -8.23
CA VAL A 28 -10.99 -5.10 -9.26
C VAL A 28 -11.82 -6.35 -9.47
N LYS A 29 -11.68 -6.94 -10.64
CA LYS A 29 -12.32 -8.21 -10.95
C LYS A 29 -11.33 -9.33 -10.72
N GLU A 30 -11.68 -10.26 -9.83
CA GLU A 30 -10.89 -11.46 -9.56
C GLU A 30 -11.76 -12.69 -9.87
N GLY A 31 -11.42 -13.42 -10.94
CA GLY A 31 -12.26 -14.50 -11.43
C GLY A 31 -13.62 -13.96 -11.89
N SER A 32 -14.70 -14.49 -11.34
CA SER A 32 -16.07 -14.04 -11.61
C SER A 32 -16.57 -12.95 -10.66
N ASN A 33 -15.79 -12.61 -9.62
CA ASN A 33 -16.21 -11.68 -8.59
C ASN A 33 -15.59 -10.28 -8.75
N ASN A 34 -16.41 -9.27 -8.46
CA ASN A 34 -15.89 -7.93 -8.24
C ASN A 34 -15.44 -7.85 -6.78
N VAL A 35 -14.23 -7.39 -6.54
CA VAL A 35 -13.68 -7.27 -5.19
C VAL A 35 -13.41 -5.80 -4.90
N LEU A 36 -14.03 -5.30 -3.83
CA LEU A 36 -13.66 -4.02 -3.25
C LEU A 36 -12.63 -4.30 -2.16
N ARG A 37 -11.39 -3.97 -2.44
CA ARG A 37 -10.28 -4.19 -1.50
C ARG A 37 -9.92 -2.89 -0.83
N VAL A 38 -10.02 -2.88 0.49
CA VAL A 38 -9.62 -1.75 1.34
C VAL A 38 -8.42 -2.20 2.17
N VAL A 39 -7.27 -1.58 1.93
CA VAL A 39 -6.07 -1.87 2.69
C VAL A 39 -5.87 -0.75 3.71
N ILE A 40 -5.84 -1.13 4.98
CA ILE A 40 -5.73 -0.21 6.11
C ILE A 40 -4.47 -0.49 6.90
N ASP A 41 -3.96 0.53 7.58
CA ASP A 41 -2.82 0.41 8.47
C ASP A 41 -3.09 1.14 9.77
N LYS A 42 -2.35 0.78 10.81
CA LYS A 42 -2.44 1.40 12.13
C LYS A 42 -1.15 2.16 12.39
N ILE A 43 -1.29 3.45 12.71
CA ILE A 43 -0.12 4.31 12.91
C ILE A 43 0.64 3.90 14.16
N GLY A 44 1.90 3.47 13.97
CA GLY A 44 2.81 3.14 15.07
C GLY A 44 2.48 1.89 15.86
N GLU A 45 1.49 1.11 15.43
CA GLU A 45 1.06 -0.10 16.12
C GLU A 45 0.93 -1.28 15.16
N LYS A 46 0.88 -2.47 15.72
CA LYS A 46 0.71 -3.71 14.95
C LYS A 46 -0.77 -3.93 14.60
N MET A 47 -1.03 -4.38 13.37
CA MET A 47 -2.36 -4.75 12.91
C MET A 47 -2.74 -6.17 13.34
N TRP A 48 -3.98 -6.35 13.73
CA TRP A 48 -4.57 -7.64 14.09
C TRP A 48 -5.73 -7.97 13.15
N VAL A 49 -6.07 -9.24 13.05
CA VAL A 49 -7.22 -9.70 12.24
C VAL A 49 -8.52 -9.04 12.70
N GLU A 50 -8.70 -8.90 14.00
CA GLU A 50 -9.87 -8.24 14.59
C GLU A 50 -10.00 -6.78 14.17
N ASP A 51 -8.88 -6.09 13.95
CA ASP A 51 -8.88 -4.71 13.45
C ASP A 51 -9.53 -4.63 12.08
N CYS A 52 -9.16 -5.54 11.18
CA CYS A 52 -9.74 -5.61 9.84
C CYS A 52 -11.23 -5.96 9.89
N GLU A 53 -11.64 -6.88 10.76
CA GLU A 53 -13.05 -7.23 10.94
C GLU A 53 -13.87 -6.05 11.46
N ASN A 54 -13.35 -5.31 12.43
CA ASN A 54 -14.02 -4.15 13.00
C ASN A 54 -14.23 -3.06 11.95
N VAL A 55 -13.23 -2.78 11.13
CA VAL A 55 -13.33 -1.80 10.05
C VAL A 55 -14.33 -2.30 9.00
N SER A 56 -14.25 -3.57 8.62
CA SER A 56 -15.18 -4.17 7.64
C SER A 56 -16.63 -3.97 8.05
N ARG A 57 -16.97 -4.27 9.29
CA ARG A 57 -18.32 -4.08 9.84
C ARG A 57 -18.75 -2.63 9.85
N ALA A 58 -17.82 -1.72 10.19
CA ALA A 58 -18.11 -0.30 10.31
C ALA A 58 -18.40 0.37 8.96
N ILE A 59 -17.80 -0.12 7.87
CA ILE A 59 -17.94 0.47 6.54
C ILE A 59 -18.96 -0.23 5.64
N GLU A 60 -19.37 -1.45 5.98
CA GLU A 60 -20.22 -2.29 5.14
C GLU A 60 -21.50 -1.57 4.68
N ASP A 61 -22.23 -0.97 5.59
CA ASP A 61 -23.52 -0.32 5.28
C ASP A 61 -23.35 0.85 4.30
N ILE A 62 -22.33 1.67 4.51
CA ILE A 62 -22.12 2.84 3.65
C ILE A 62 -21.62 2.40 2.27
N VAL A 63 -20.84 1.35 2.20
CA VAL A 63 -20.37 0.79 0.93
C VAL A 63 -21.54 0.19 0.16
N ASP A 64 -22.38 -0.61 0.81
CA ASP A 64 -23.56 -1.24 0.18
C ASP A 64 -24.50 -0.21 -0.44
N LYS A 65 -24.68 0.91 0.21
CA LYS A 65 -25.54 2.00 -0.29
C LYS A 65 -24.98 2.73 -1.51
N ASN A 66 -23.68 2.59 -1.76
CA ASN A 66 -22.98 3.37 -2.78
C ASN A 66 -22.43 2.54 -3.95
N ILE A 67 -22.52 1.22 -3.89
CA ILE A 67 -22.15 0.31 -4.98
C ILE A 67 -23.40 -0.41 -5.46
N ASN A 68 -23.73 -0.26 -6.76
CA ASN A 68 -24.95 -0.80 -7.34
C ASN A 68 -24.77 -2.20 -7.98
N GLN A 69 -23.60 -2.79 -7.89
CA GLN A 69 -23.31 -4.09 -8.46
C GLN A 69 -22.85 -5.06 -7.37
N GLU A 70 -22.96 -6.33 -7.64
CA GLU A 70 -22.48 -7.34 -6.70
C GLU A 70 -20.97 -7.23 -6.51
N TYR A 71 -20.52 -7.35 -5.28
CA TYR A 71 -19.10 -7.26 -4.92
C TYR A 71 -18.81 -8.02 -3.64
N VAL A 72 -17.56 -8.35 -3.45
CA VAL A 72 -17.03 -8.90 -2.20
C VAL A 72 -16.21 -7.81 -1.53
N LEU A 73 -16.51 -7.51 -0.26
CA LEU A 73 -15.72 -6.57 0.54
C LEU A 73 -14.56 -7.30 1.19
N GLU A 74 -13.34 -6.83 0.91
CA GLU A 74 -12.12 -7.35 1.53
C GLU A 74 -11.42 -6.20 2.24
N VAL A 75 -11.25 -6.32 3.56
CA VAL A 75 -10.47 -5.39 4.37
C VAL A 75 -9.25 -6.12 4.86
N SER A 76 -8.07 -5.60 4.55
CA SER A 76 -6.80 -6.25 4.88
C SER A 76 -5.75 -5.25 5.33
N SER A 77 -4.70 -5.76 5.96
CA SER A 77 -3.52 -4.99 6.31
C SER A 77 -2.52 -5.02 5.15
N PRO A 78 -1.57 -4.05 5.08
CA PRO A 78 -0.47 -4.14 4.15
C PRO A 78 0.38 -5.38 4.46
N GLY A 79 0.94 -6.01 3.42
CA GLY A 79 1.91 -7.08 3.60
C GLY A 79 3.24 -6.56 4.11
N LEU A 80 4.23 -7.45 4.27
CA LEU A 80 5.60 -7.07 4.63
C LEU A 80 6.23 -6.18 3.55
N GLU A 81 5.93 -6.48 2.29
CA GLU A 81 6.28 -5.64 1.16
C GLU A 81 5.02 -4.87 0.75
N ARG A 82 5.07 -3.55 0.83
CA ARG A 82 3.90 -2.71 0.57
C ARG A 82 3.93 -2.17 -0.84
N GLN A 83 2.85 -2.40 -1.58
CA GLN A 83 2.72 -1.89 -2.94
C GLN A 83 2.39 -0.40 -2.92
N LEU A 84 3.14 0.37 -3.72
CA LEU A 84 2.95 1.81 -3.85
C LEU A 84 2.07 2.09 -5.06
N LYS A 85 0.79 2.36 -4.83
CA LYS A 85 -0.21 2.51 -5.89
C LYS A 85 -0.56 3.96 -6.24
N ASN A 86 -0.17 4.91 -5.39
CA ASN A 86 -0.49 6.32 -5.63
C ASN A 86 0.63 7.22 -5.09
N ILE A 87 0.60 8.47 -5.50
CA ILE A 87 1.65 9.43 -5.15
C ILE A 87 1.77 9.67 -3.64
N LYS A 88 0.68 9.58 -2.90
CA LYS A 88 0.67 9.74 -1.44
C LYS A 88 1.50 8.67 -0.75
N LEU A 89 1.45 7.43 -1.24
CA LEU A 89 2.24 6.33 -0.70
C LEU A 89 3.73 6.52 -0.98
N TYR A 90 4.10 7.00 -2.17
CA TYR A 90 5.49 7.35 -2.46
C TYR A 90 5.99 8.43 -1.51
N LYS A 91 5.17 9.44 -1.25
CA LYS A 91 5.50 10.51 -0.31
C LYS A 91 5.70 9.99 1.11
N LYS A 92 4.81 9.10 1.57
CA LYS A 92 4.89 8.45 2.89
C LYS A 92 6.22 7.69 3.07
N TYR A 93 6.69 7.03 2.04
CA TYR A 93 7.91 6.21 2.08
C TYR A 93 9.15 6.92 1.54
N THR A 94 9.15 8.25 1.45
CA THR A 94 10.34 9.03 1.09
C THR A 94 11.49 8.70 2.02
N GLY A 95 12.67 8.46 1.45
CA GLY A 95 13.86 8.03 2.17
C GLY A 95 14.00 6.52 2.31
N LYS A 96 12.99 5.76 1.91
CA LYS A 96 13.01 4.29 1.96
C LYS A 96 13.39 3.69 0.63
N GLU A 97 13.99 2.51 0.67
CA GLU A 97 14.30 1.72 -0.52
C GLU A 97 13.04 1.05 -1.05
N ILE A 98 12.87 1.10 -2.35
CA ILE A 98 11.79 0.43 -3.06
C ILE A 98 12.34 -0.45 -4.17
N HIS A 99 11.57 -1.48 -4.53
CA HIS A 99 11.79 -2.27 -5.73
C HIS A 99 10.79 -1.79 -6.78
N ILE A 100 11.31 -1.35 -7.93
CA ILE A 100 10.50 -0.74 -8.98
C ILE A 100 10.65 -1.49 -10.29
N LYS A 101 9.52 -1.66 -10.99
CA LYS A 101 9.47 -2.22 -12.34
C LYS A 101 8.78 -1.21 -13.25
N LEU A 102 9.41 -0.90 -14.37
CA LEU A 102 8.91 0.04 -15.37
C LEU A 102 8.20 -0.72 -16.50
N PHE A 103 7.26 -0.04 -17.18
CA PHE A 103 6.65 -0.60 -18.39
C PHE A 103 7.66 -0.69 -19.53
N LYS A 104 8.54 0.31 -19.65
CA LYS A 104 9.59 0.40 -20.68
C LYS A 104 10.93 0.67 -20.02
N LYS A 105 11.99 0.17 -20.62
CA LYS A 105 13.36 0.46 -20.16
C LYS A 105 13.68 1.95 -20.18
N LEU A 106 14.29 2.42 -19.11
CA LEU A 106 14.87 3.76 -19.02
C LEU A 106 16.36 3.58 -18.75
N ASP A 107 17.22 4.09 -19.65
CA ASP A 107 18.68 3.91 -19.56
C ASP A 107 19.09 2.46 -19.30
N GLU A 108 18.53 1.51 -20.07
CA GLU A 108 18.73 0.07 -19.97
C GLU A 108 18.16 -0.56 -18.66
N LEU A 109 17.56 0.24 -17.79
CA LEU A 109 16.96 -0.25 -16.53
C LEU A 109 15.46 -0.47 -16.72
N LYS A 110 14.98 -1.64 -16.39
CA LYS A 110 13.54 -1.97 -16.38
C LYS A 110 13.06 -2.34 -14.99
N GLU A 111 13.88 -3.03 -14.21
CA GLU A 111 13.57 -3.47 -12.87
C GLU A 111 14.80 -3.27 -11.99
N PHE A 112 14.65 -2.56 -10.88
CA PHE A 112 15.78 -2.17 -10.04
C PHE A 112 15.31 -1.71 -8.67
N ASN A 113 16.25 -1.62 -7.73
CA ASN A 113 16.02 -1.03 -6.42
C ASN A 113 16.57 0.39 -6.38
N ALA A 114 15.88 1.27 -5.67
CA ALA A 114 16.30 2.65 -5.49
C ALA A 114 15.64 3.26 -4.24
N ILE A 115 16.19 4.38 -3.77
CA ILE A 115 15.62 5.11 -2.64
C ILE A 115 14.77 6.25 -3.18
N ILE A 116 13.58 6.45 -2.62
CA ILE A 116 12.74 7.60 -2.96
C ILE A 116 13.40 8.85 -2.35
N GLU A 117 13.90 9.74 -3.18
CA GLU A 117 14.52 10.97 -2.70
C GLU A 117 13.51 12.08 -2.52
N SER A 118 12.64 12.27 -3.50
CA SER A 118 11.60 13.29 -3.45
C SER A 118 10.39 12.90 -4.30
N VAL A 119 9.28 13.57 -4.05
CA VAL A 119 8.01 13.33 -4.73
C VAL A 119 7.44 14.67 -5.17
N ASP A 120 7.02 14.76 -6.44
CA ASP A 120 6.32 15.91 -6.98
C ASP A 120 4.86 15.54 -7.24
N GLU A 121 3.97 16.00 -6.37
CA GLU A 121 2.54 15.70 -6.44
C GLU A 121 1.87 16.39 -7.64
N ASP A 122 2.34 17.57 -8.02
CA ASP A 122 1.77 18.34 -9.13
C ASP A 122 2.05 17.68 -10.49
N GLU A 123 3.29 17.23 -10.68
CA GLU A 123 3.70 16.53 -11.91
C GLU A 123 3.42 15.02 -11.86
N ASN A 124 2.99 14.50 -10.71
CA ASN A 124 2.77 13.07 -10.48
C ASN A 124 4.02 12.25 -10.85
N SER A 125 5.16 12.68 -10.31
CA SER A 125 6.46 12.10 -10.57
C SER A 125 7.27 11.95 -9.29
N ILE A 126 8.31 11.11 -9.37
CA ILE A 126 9.22 10.86 -8.25
C ILE A 126 10.67 10.98 -8.72
N VAL A 127 11.56 11.32 -7.80
CA VAL A 127 13.01 11.27 -8.02
C VAL A 127 13.56 10.13 -7.17
N LEU A 128 14.24 9.22 -7.83
CA LEU A 128 14.89 8.06 -7.21
C LEU A 128 16.40 8.23 -7.17
N LYS A 129 17.01 7.80 -6.07
CA LYS A 129 18.44 7.77 -5.90
C LYS A 129 18.94 6.33 -6.01
N MET A 130 19.85 6.10 -6.96
CA MET A 130 20.46 4.80 -7.20
C MET A 130 21.66 4.57 -6.26
N GLU A 131 22.17 3.34 -6.19
CA GLU A 131 23.33 2.97 -5.39
C GLU A 131 24.58 3.80 -5.68
N ASP A 132 24.76 4.19 -6.95
CA ASP A 132 25.89 5.02 -7.40
C ASP A 132 25.67 6.52 -7.16
N ASN A 133 24.67 6.89 -6.36
CA ASN A 133 24.23 8.27 -6.10
C ASN A 133 23.64 8.98 -7.31
N LYS A 134 23.42 8.28 -8.41
CA LYS A 134 22.76 8.82 -9.59
C LYS A 134 21.27 9.01 -9.30
N LYS A 135 20.72 10.14 -9.73
CA LYS A 135 19.30 10.47 -9.55
C LYS A 135 18.54 10.30 -10.87
N ILE A 136 17.34 9.73 -10.76
CA ILE A 136 16.46 9.51 -11.91
C ILE A 136 15.08 10.06 -11.58
N LYS A 137 14.52 10.88 -12.48
CA LYS A 137 13.12 11.34 -12.37
C LYS A 137 12.24 10.43 -13.22
N ILE A 138 11.17 9.89 -12.61
CA ILE A 138 10.24 8.97 -13.26
C ILE A 138 8.81 9.43 -13.00
N ALA A 139 8.01 9.48 -14.08
CA ALA A 139 6.57 9.72 -13.97
C ALA A 139 5.87 8.45 -13.48
N LEU A 140 4.87 8.60 -12.61
CA LEU A 140 4.13 7.45 -12.06
C LEU A 140 3.49 6.60 -13.16
N LYS A 141 3.03 7.22 -14.25
CA LYS A 141 2.44 6.50 -15.39
C LYS A 141 3.39 5.51 -16.05
N ASP A 142 4.70 5.69 -15.89
CA ASP A 142 5.72 4.81 -16.47
C ASP A 142 6.08 3.64 -15.56
N ILE A 143 5.58 3.64 -14.34
CA ILE A 143 5.84 2.59 -13.34
C ILE A 143 4.79 1.50 -13.46
N ALA A 144 5.23 0.27 -13.72
CA ALA A 144 4.34 -0.90 -13.76
C ALA A 144 4.00 -1.37 -12.35
N THR A 145 5.01 -1.57 -11.51
CA THR A 145 4.85 -1.94 -10.10
C THR A 145 5.96 -1.32 -9.26
N ALA A 146 5.64 -1.03 -8.01
CA ALA A 146 6.62 -0.59 -7.02
C ALA A 146 6.22 -1.13 -5.65
N TYR A 147 7.19 -1.65 -4.92
CA TYR A 147 7.01 -2.21 -3.58
C TYR A 147 8.09 -1.70 -2.65
N THR A 148 7.74 -1.46 -1.39
CA THR A 148 8.76 -1.24 -0.37
C THR A 148 9.54 -2.54 -0.16
N THR A 149 10.85 -2.44 0.01
CA THR A 149 11.65 -3.62 0.35
C THR A 149 11.57 -3.87 1.86
N TYR A 150 11.54 -5.15 2.23
CA TYR A 150 11.54 -5.54 3.63
C TYR A 150 12.96 -5.82 4.08
N ASP A 151 13.47 -4.99 5.01
CA ASP A 151 14.79 -5.21 5.59
C ASP A 151 14.65 -6.11 6.82
N PHE A 152 14.91 -7.39 6.63
CA PHE A 152 14.85 -8.41 7.66
C PHE A 152 15.85 -8.14 8.79
N ASN A 153 17.04 -7.65 8.44
CA ASN A 153 18.09 -7.36 9.43
C ASN A 153 17.75 -6.15 10.31
N ALA A 154 17.20 -5.10 9.71
CA ALA A 154 16.74 -3.94 10.47
C ALA A 154 15.58 -4.29 11.39
N ALA A 155 14.63 -5.11 10.93
CA ALA A 155 13.51 -5.58 11.73
C ALA A 155 13.98 -6.43 12.93
N LEU A 156 14.97 -7.29 12.74
CA LEU A 156 15.55 -8.11 13.81
C LEU A 156 16.33 -7.25 14.81
N LYS A 157 17.04 -6.21 14.36
CA LYS A 157 17.78 -5.30 15.23
C LYS A 157 16.87 -4.35 16.01
N GLY A 158 15.75 -3.93 15.42
CA GLY A 158 14.80 -3.01 16.04
C GLY A 158 13.87 -3.65 17.06
N ASN A 159 13.70 -4.97 17.03
CA ASN A 159 12.75 -5.71 17.85
C ASN A 159 13.38 -6.93 18.55
N THR A 160 14.56 -6.75 19.11
CA THR A 160 15.25 -7.84 19.83
C THR A 160 14.43 -8.39 20.99
N ASP A 161 13.48 -7.62 21.50
CA ASP A 161 12.70 -8.02 22.67
C ASP A 161 11.36 -8.70 22.34
N ASN A 162 10.89 -8.68 21.09
CA ASN A 162 9.52 -9.09 20.79
C ASN A 162 9.28 -9.81 19.47
N VAL A 163 10.30 -10.18 18.71
CA VAL A 163 10.06 -10.98 17.51
C VAL A 163 9.96 -12.44 17.86
N ASN A 164 8.75 -12.85 18.16
CA ASN A 164 8.44 -14.26 18.27
C ASN A 164 8.30 -14.81 16.84
N LEU A 165 9.38 -15.41 16.34
CA LEU A 165 9.43 -16.04 15.01
C LEU A 165 8.32 -17.09 14.84
N ASN A 166 7.88 -17.70 15.94
CA ASN A 166 6.75 -18.62 15.93
C ASN A 166 5.41 -17.95 15.59
N LYS A 167 5.27 -16.67 15.91
CA LYS A 167 4.07 -15.91 15.50
C LYS A 167 4.08 -15.58 14.00
N LEU A 168 5.25 -15.29 13.44
CA LEU A 168 5.38 -15.04 12.00
C LEU A 168 5.05 -16.30 11.20
N ASN A 169 5.47 -17.47 11.68
CA ASN A 169 5.18 -18.75 11.02
C ASN A 169 3.68 -19.15 11.11
N LYS A 170 2.96 -18.66 12.10
CA LYS A 170 1.51 -18.91 12.22
C LYS A 170 0.68 -18.08 11.25
N PHE A 171 1.17 -16.93 10.81
CA PHE A 171 0.50 -16.09 9.82
C PHE A 171 0.72 -16.55 8.38
N ASN A 172 1.72 -17.37 8.12
CA ASN A 172 2.04 -17.89 6.79
C ASN A 172 1.45 -19.29 6.52
N LYS A 173 0.60 -19.76 7.41
CA LYS A 173 -0.15 -21.01 7.21
C LYS A 173 -1.61 -20.66 6.85
#